data_e98da81d7873ea60ef9814ae5f96bd61
#
_entry.id   e98da81d7873ea60ef9814ae5f96bd61
#
_cell.length_a   1.000
_cell.length_b   1.000
_cell.length_c   1.000
_cell.angle_alpha   90.00
_cell.angle_beta   90.00
_cell.angle_gamma   90.00
#
_symmetry.space_group_name_H-M   'P 1'
#
loop_
_entity.id
_entity.type
_entity.pdbx_description
1 polymer ?
#
loop_
_entity_poly.entity_id
_entity_poly.type
_entity_poly.pdbx_seq_one_letter_code
_entity_poly.pdbx_strand_id
1 'polypeptide(L)'
;MDNKLGFHDNILSRLIKPRDEQRDVLVLNVLLLGDRQSGRSSVGNALIGGDEFQTGTCVSGVSMTTDVRVLSRKFPAYFRRQGAESDLVLRVLDTPPVKLRPQSLHELCPGGVHVLVVVIRVDQLNENSQLLSHTESLFGPDWLRHAMLVFTHADHLEKAGLQPPTFLTQTSDWLSSLAEEVGGGVSFLDNSSDWPSIRGRPIRDQLLRLSAKNHHEALQFRSDQSL
;
A
#
# COMPACT_ATOMS: atom_id res chain seq x y z
N MET A 1 19.73 -63.41 -16.73
CA MET A 1 20.24 -62.40 -15.75
C MET A 1 19.94 -61.10 -16.34
N ASP A 2 18.82 -60.49 -15.92
CA ASP A 2 18.52 -59.09 -16.29
C ASP A 2 17.13 -58.72 -15.89
N ASN A 3 16.97 -57.51 -15.47
CA ASN A 3 15.75 -56.83 -15.15
C ASN A 3 15.40 -56.60 -13.65
N LYS A 4 16.15 -55.70 -13.04
CA LYS A 4 15.72 -55.07 -11.80
C LYS A 4 16.11 -53.59 -11.70
N LEU A 5 15.98 -52.79 -12.75
CA LEU A 5 16.26 -51.35 -12.72
C LEU A 5 15.11 -50.47 -13.23
N GLY A 6 13.91 -51.00 -13.40
CA GLY A 6 12.79 -50.26 -13.99
C GLY A 6 11.70 -49.77 -13.02
N PHE A 7 11.78 -50.06 -11.73
CA PHE A 7 10.64 -49.83 -10.82
C PHE A 7 10.79 -48.60 -9.91
N HIS A 8 11.98 -48.04 -9.75
CA HIS A 8 12.20 -46.92 -8.85
C HIS A 8 11.97 -45.53 -9.50
N ASP A 9 12.12 -45.40 -10.82
CA ASP A 9 11.94 -44.11 -11.51
C ASP A 9 10.49 -43.67 -11.65
N ASN A 10 9.55 -44.60 -11.53
CA ASN A 10 8.13 -44.33 -11.78
C ASN A 10 7.38 -43.82 -10.50
N ILE A 11 7.98 -43.98 -9.33
CA ILE A 11 7.37 -43.51 -8.08
C ILE A 11 7.78 -42.05 -7.79
N LEU A 12 9.04 -41.71 -8.04
CA LEU A 12 9.53 -40.33 -7.86
C LEU A 12 8.94 -39.35 -8.88
N SER A 13 8.72 -39.79 -10.13
CA SER A 13 8.07 -38.94 -11.15
C SER A 13 6.57 -38.69 -10.87
N ARG A 14 5.90 -39.56 -10.10
CA ARG A 14 4.53 -39.34 -9.63
C ARG A 14 4.43 -38.43 -8.40
N LEU A 15 5.52 -38.30 -7.64
CA LEU A 15 5.60 -37.41 -6.48
C LEU A 15 6.03 -35.98 -6.83
N ILE A 16 6.58 -35.78 -8.04
CA ILE A 16 7.09 -34.51 -8.54
C ILE A 16 6.22 -34.01 -9.72
N LYS A 17 4.95 -34.34 -9.80
CA LYS A 17 4.06 -33.47 -10.56
C LYS A 17 3.89 -32.21 -9.74
N PRO A 18 4.31 -31.03 -10.24
CA PRO A 18 3.84 -29.79 -9.66
C PRO A 18 2.31 -29.86 -9.76
N ARG A 19 1.65 -30.00 -8.65
CA ARG A 19 0.25 -29.61 -8.58
C ARG A 19 0.27 -28.14 -9.00
N ASP A 20 -0.20 -27.88 -10.17
CA ASP A 20 -0.72 -26.58 -10.56
C ASP A 20 -1.97 -26.38 -9.71
N GLU A 21 -1.77 -26.32 -8.40
CA GLU A 21 -2.79 -25.92 -7.45
C GLU A 21 -3.04 -24.46 -7.80
N GLN A 22 -4.15 -24.23 -8.45
CA GLN A 22 -4.67 -22.92 -8.75
C GLN A 22 -4.83 -22.22 -7.39
N ARG A 23 -3.78 -21.46 -7.00
CA ARG A 23 -3.76 -20.75 -5.73
C ARG A 23 -4.86 -19.70 -5.73
N ASP A 24 -5.51 -19.54 -4.60
CA ASP A 24 -6.39 -18.41 -4.38
C ASP A 24 -5.62 -17.11 -4.58
N VAL A 25 -6.25 -16.16 -5.24
CA VAL A 25 -5.67 -14.84 -5.50
C VAL A 25 -6.49 -13.78 -4.78
N LEU A 26 -5.84 -13.07 -3.89
CA LEU A 26 -6.41 -11.87 -3.28
C LEU A 26 -5.92 -10.63 -4.04
N VAL A 27 -6.84 -9.85 -4.58
CA VAL A 27 -6.54 -8.58 -5.25
C VAL A 27 -6.90 -7.43 -4.33
N LEU A 28 -5.94 -6.56 -4.03
CA LEU A 28 -6.16 -5.38 -3.21
C LEU A 28 -5.85 -4.11 -4.00
N ASN A 29 -6.82 -3.21 -4.05
CA ASN A 29 -6.67 -1.87 -4.59
C ASN A 29 -6.21 -0.94 -3.46
N VAL A 30 -5.08 -0.29 -3.64
CA VAL A 30 -4.43 0.59 -2.67
C VAL A 30 -4.34 1.98 -3.26
N LEU A 31 -4.92 2.97 -2.60
CA LEU A 31 -4.87 4.36 -3.02
C LEU A 31 -3.87 5.13 -2.15
N LEU A 32 -2.89 5.76 -2.79
CA LEU A 32 -1.92 6.62 -2.12
C LEU A 32 -2.41 8.06 -2.10
N LEU A 33 -2.51 8.63 -0.91
CA LEU A 33 -2.92 9.99 -0.65
C LEU A 33 -1.79 10.75 0.04
N GLY A 34 -1.63 12.01 -0.23
CA GLY A 34 -0.61 12.83 0.42
C GLY A 34 -0.30 14.10 -0.37
N ASP A 35 0.39 15.01 0.26
CA ASP A 35 0.81 16.29 -0.32
C ASP A 35 1.88 16.15 -1.40
N ARG A 36 2.21 17.27 -2.02
CA ARG A 36 3.38 17.34 -2.91
C ARG A 36 4.62 16.95 -2.12
N GLN A 37 5.48 16.15 -2.76
CA GLN A 37 6.75 15.69 -2.18
C GLN A 37 6.61 14.90 -0.87
N SER A 38 5.42 14.42 -0.53
CA SER A 38 5.23 13.55 0.64
C SER A 38 5.89 12.18 0.52
N GLY A 39 6.38 11.80 -0.67
CA GLY A 39 7.00 10.50 -0.91
C GLY A 39 6.03 9.40 -1.34
N ARG A 40 4.83 9.73 -1.85
CA ARG A 40 3.84 8.76 -2.34
C ARG A 40 4.43 7.76 -3.34
N SER A 41 5.13 8.26 -4.37
CA SER A 41 5.75 7.41 -5.39
C SER A 41 6.81 6.48 -4.78
N SER A 42 7.54 6.92 -3.74
CA SER A 42 8.46 6.04 -3.00
C SER A 42 7.73 4.95 -2.22
N VAL A 43 6.60 5.29 -1.60
CA VAL A 43 5.73 4.29 -0.95
C VAL A 43 5.15 3.33 -1.98
N GLY A 44 4.73 3.83 -3.14
CA GLY A 44 4.26 3.02 -4.27
C GLY A 44 5.32 2.03 -4.72
N ASN A 45 6.56 2.47 -4.92
CA ASN A 45 7.69 1.64 -5.28
C ASN A 45 7.98 0.57 -4.19
N ALA A 46 7.96 0.95 -2.92
CA ALA A 46 8.12 0.01 -1.82
C ALA A 46 7.00 -1.06 -1.81
N LEU A 47 5.75 -0.67 -2.07
CA LEU A 47 4.62 -1.59 -2.16
C LEU A 47 4.71 -2.54 -3.35
N ILE A 48 5.10 -2.04 -4.51
CA ILE A 48 5.28 -2.85 -5.73
C ILE A 48 6.58 -3.67 -5.64
N GLY A 49 7.59 -3.19 -4.90
CA GLY A 49 8.91 -3.83 -4.79
C GLY A 49 9.79 -3.59 -6.02
N GLY A 50 9.69 -2.41 -6.62
CA GLY A 50 10.46 -1.95 -7.78
C GLY A 50 10.53 -0.43 -7.83
N ASP A 51 11.00 0.14 -8.93
CA ASP A 51 11.21 1.58 -9.12
C ASP A 51 10.39 2.13 -10.30
N GLU A 52 9.22 1.56 -10.53
CA GLU A 52 8.35 1.88 -11.68
C GLU A 52 7.64 3.23 -11.55
N PHE A 53 7.39 3.72 -10.31
CA PHE A 53 6.91 5.07 -10.08
C PHE A 53 8.08 6.05 -10.11
N GLN A 54 7.92 7.13 -10.86
CA GLN A 54 8.95 8.18 -10.92
C GLN A 54 9.06 8.88 -9.57
N THR A 55 10.26 8.86 -9.01
CA THR A 55 10.62 9.58 -7.79
C THR A 55 11.61 10.69 -8.11
N GLY A 56 11.63 11.73 -7.31
CA GLY A 56 12.60 12.82 -7.43
C GLY A 56 12.12 14.13 -6.81
N THR A 57 13.07 15.03 -6.56
CA THR A 57 12.79 16.40 -6.14
C THR A 57 12.71 17.29 -7.37
N CYS A 58 11.54 17.85 -7.67
CA CYS A 58 11.44 18.91 -8.66
C CYS A 58 11.94 20.23 -8.10
N VAL A 59 13.04 20.74 -8.63
CA VAL A 59 13.61 22.04 -8.28
C VAL A 59 12.65 23.20 -8.58
N SER A 60 11.67 22.98 -9.46
CA SER A 60 10.69 23.98 -9.91
C SER A 60 9.34 23.96 -9.18
N GLY A 61 9.17 23.16 -8.12
CA GLY A 61 7.90 23.06 -7.38
C GLY A 61 6.75 22.40 -8.16
N VAL A 62 7.01 21.86 -9.35
CA VAL A 62 6.03 21.11 -10.14
C VAL A 62 5.97 19.67 -9.62
N SER A 63 4.77 19.12 -9.46
CA SER A 63 4.61 17.71 -9.10
C SER A 63 5.12 16.80 -10.23
N MET A 64 5.85 15.74 -9.87
CA MET A 64 6.25 14.71 -10.84
C MET A 64 5.04 13.88 -11.32
N THR A 65 4.01 13.77 -10.49
CA THR A 65 2.78 13.04 -10.82
C THR A 65 1.73 14.02 -11.29
N THR A 66 1.48 14.04 -12.59
CA THR A 66 0.45 14.89 -13.24
C THR A 66 -0.88 14.16 -13.40
N ASP A 67 -0.83 12.84 -13.55
CA ASP A 67 -1.99 11.96 -13.74
C ASP A 67 -1.97 10.81 -12.75
N VAL A 68 -3.14 10.21 -12.51
CA VAL A 68 -3.22 9.00 -11.70
C VAL A 68 -2.49 7.87 -12.42
N ARG A 69 -1.52 7.26 -11.74
CA ARG A 69 -0.80 6.09 -12.23
C ARG A 69 -1.25 4.85 -11.47
N VAL A 70 -1.53 3.80 -12.21
CA VAL A 70 -1.90 2.51 -11.63
C VAL A 70 -0.84 1.48 -12.01
N LEU A 71 -0.22 0.88 -11.00
CA LEU A 71 0.69 -0.24 -11.18
C LEU A 71 0.15 -1.46 -10.45
N SER A 72 0.38 -2.65 -11.03
CA SER A 72 -0.06 -3.91 -10.45
C SER A 72 1.10 -4.87 -10.34
N ARG A 73 1.21 -5.56 -9.19
CA ARG A 73 2.18 -6.62 -8.99
C ARG A 73 1.59 -7.82 -8.28
N LYS A 74 1.94 -9.00 -8.79
CA LYS A 74 1.60 -10.28 -8.17
C LYS A 74 2.75 -10.75 -7.30
N PHE A 75 2.44 -11.15 -6.09
CA PHE A 75 3.34 -11.78 -5.12
C PHE A 75 2.86 -13.22 -4.91
N PRO A 76 3.52 -14.20 -5.52
CA PRO A 76 3.11 -15.60 -5.40
C PRO A 76 3.36 -16.14 -3.99
N ALA A 77 2.45 -17.01 -3.51
CA ALA A 77 2.53 -17.66 -2.21
C ALA A 77 2.81 -16.68 -1.05
N TYR A 78 2.19 -15.49 -1.09
CA TYR A 78 2.51 -14.40 -0.18
C TYR A 78 2.00 -14.64 1.24
N PHE A 79 0.86 -15.31 1.39
CA PHE A 79 0.23 -15.59 2.67
C PHE A 79 -0.50 -16.94 2.63
N ARG A 80 -0.95 -17.40 3.81
CA ARG A 80 -1.76 -18.61 3.92
C ARG A 80 -3.20 -18.28 4.27
N ARG A 81 -4.14 -18.89 3.55
CA ARG A 81 -5.57 -18.82 3.84
C ARG A 81 -6.13 -20.22 3.94
N GLN A 82 -6.82 -20.53 5.06
CA GLN A 82 -7.40 -21.85 5.29
C GLN A 82 -6.40 -23.02 5.09
N GLY A 83 -5.13 -22.80 5.45
CA GLY A 83 -4.08 -23.81 5.32
C GLY A 83 -3.40 -23.90 3.96
N ALA A 84 -3.95 -23.27 2.91
CA ALA A 84 -3.36 -23.22 1.56
C ALA A 84 -2.57 -21.92 1.32
N GLU A 85 -1.56 -22.01 0.47
CA GLU A 85 -0.84 -20.84 -0.02
C GLU A 85 -1.73 -20.01 -0.96
N SER A 86 -1.71 -18.71 -0.79
CA SER A 86 -2.46 -17.76 -1.59
C SER A 86 -1.56 -16.68 -2.16
N ASP A 87 -1.89 -16.23 -3.36
CA ASP A 87 -1.18 -15.16 -4.05
C ASP A 87 -1.79 -13.81 -3.68
N LEU A 88 -0.95 -12.79 -3.54
CA LEU A 88 -1.38 -11.41 -3.37
C LEU A 88 -1.15 -10.62 -4.66
N VAL A 89 -2.16 -9.94 -5.14
CA VAL A 89 -2.03 -8.94 -6.21
C VAL A 89 -2.31 -7.57 -5.62
N LEU A 90 -1.33 -6.70 -5.64
CA LEU A 90 -1.51 -5.29 -5.30
C LEU A 90 -1.69 -4.47 -6.56
N ARG A 91 -2.74 -3.66 -6.58
CA ARG A 91 -2.96 -2.58 -7.54
C ARG A 91 -2.80 -1.27 -6.79
N VAL A 92 -1.70 -0.57 -7.05
CA VAL A 92 -1.34 0.67 -6.36
C VAL A 92 -1.66 1.84 -7.27
N LEU A 93 -2.49 2.76 -6.77
CA LEU A 93 -2.88 3.99 -7.44
C LEU A 93 -2.10 5.14 -6.80
N ASP A 94 -1.11 5.69 -7.52
CA ASP A 94 -0.44 6.94 -7.16
C ASP A 94 -1.19 8.12 -7.76
N THR A 95 -1.64 9.02 -6.91
CA THR A 95 -2.52 10.12 -7.31
C THR A 95 -1.76 11.44 -7.34
N PRO A 96 -2.10 12.36 -8.26
CA PRO A 96 -1.55 13.71 -8.19
C PRO A 96 -2.07 14.43 -6.93
N PRO A 97 -1.35 15.46 -6.45
CA PRO A 97 -1.77 16.25 -5.27
C PRO A 97 -2.99 17.16 -5.55
N VAL A 98 -3.57 17.05 -6.72
CA VAL A 98 -4.78 17.78 -7.14
C VAL A 98 -6.02 16.98 -6.74
N LYS A 99 -7.13 17.66 -6.48
CA LYS A 99 -8.41 17.01 -6.13
C LYS A 99 -8.77 15.92 -7.14
N LEU A 100 -8.86 14.70 -6.63
CA LEU A 100 -9.31 13.54 -7.40
C LEU A 100 -10.79 13.68 -7.72
N ARG A 101 -11.16 13.39 -8.97
CA ARG A 101 -12.57 13.32 -9.34
C ARG A 101 -13.09 11.91 -9.10
N PRO A 102 -14.25 11.74 -8.46
CA PRO A 102 -14.83 10.42 -8.19
C PRO A 102 -14.96 9.57 -9.47
N GLN A 103 -15.35 10.17 -10.60
CA GLN A 103 -15.50 9.48 -11.88
C GLN A 103 -14.17 8.87 -12.36
N SER A 104 -13.07 9.64 -12.30
CA SER A 104 -11.76 9.15 -12.73
C SER A 104 -11.27 7.99 -11.85
N LEU A 105 -11.54 8.05 -10.55
CA LEU A 105 -11.20 6.95 -9.63
C LEU A 105 -12.07 5.72 -9.89
N HIS A 106 -13.35 5.91 -10.16
CA HIS A 106 -14.27 4.80 -10.46
C HIS A 106 -13.89 4.07 -11.75
N GLU A 107 -13.48 4.79 -12.78
CA GLU A 107 -12.97 4.20 -14.03
C GLU A 107 -11.71 3.37 -13.81
N LEU A 108 -10.77 3.86 -13.00
CA LEU A 108 -9.52 3.18 -12.70
C LEU A 108 -9.69 2.02 -11.71
N CYS A 109 -10.70 2.09 -10.85
CA CYS A 109 -10.90 1.18 -9.73
C CYS A 109 -12.39 0.90 -9.49
N PRO A 110 -13.10 0.27 -10.45
CA PRO A 110 -14.55 0.08 -10.38
C PRO A 110 -14.96 -0.80 -9.19
N GLY A 111 -14.07 -1.64 -8.69
CA GLY A 111 -14.27 -2.45 -7.48
C GLY A 111 -14.06 -1.72 -6.16
N GLY A 112 -13.80 -0.40 -6.19
CA GLY A 112 -13.51 0.38 -4.99
C GLY A 112 -12.08 0.21 -4.47
N VAL A 113 -11.79 0.83 -3.32
CA VAL A 113 -10.47 0.88 -2.69
C VAL A 113 -10.47 0.08 -1.39
N HIS A 114 -9.57 -0.89 -1.27
CA HIS A 114 -9.46 -1.73 -0.08
C HIS A 114 -8.69 -1.04 1.05
N VAL A 115 -7.62 -0.31 0.68
CA VAL A 115 -6.77 0.39 1.63
C VAL A 115 -6.41 1.79 1.11
N LEU A 116 -6.56 2.76 1.98
CA LEU A 116 -6.10 4.13 1.81
C LEU A 116 -4.76 4.29 2.56
N VAL A 117 -3.73 4.71 1.87
CA VAL A 117 -2.43 4.99 2.48
C VAL A 117 -2.21 6.49 2.48
N VAL A 118 -2.32 7.10 3.65
CA VAL A 118 -2.03 8.52 3.84
C VAL A 118 -0.53 8.67 4.07
N VAL A 119 0.14 9.32 3.14
CA VAL A 119 1.59 9.46 3.11
C VAL A 119 1.98 10.84 3.61
N ILE A 120 2.75 10.88 4.68
CA ILE A 120 3.19 12.10 5.37
C ILE A 120 4.71 12.08 5.46
N ARG A 121 5.33 13.20 5.18
CA ARG A 121 6.76 13.38 5.32
C ARG A 121 7.11 13.84 6.74
N VAL A 122 8.07 13.18 7.41
CA VAL A 122 8.40 13.46 8.83
C VAL A 122 8.90 14.86 9.10
N ASP A 123 9.53 15.51 8.11
CA ASP A 123 10.09 16.85 8.21
C ASP A 123 9.18 17.95 7.62
N GLN A 124 7.97 17.60 7.18
CA GLN A 124 6.99 18.53 6.60
C GLN A 124 5.59 18.22 7.14
N LEU A 125 5.40 18.42 8.43
CA LEU A 125 4.14 18.18 9.12
C LEU A 125 3.21 19.39 8.96
N ASN A 126 2.50 19.44 7.84
CA ASN A 126 1.45 20.41 7.63
C ASN A 126 0.10 19.77 7.93
N GLU A 127 -0.74 20.46 8.70
CA GLU A 127 -2.13 20.06 8.86
C GLU A 127 -2.82 20.20 7.50
N ASN A 128 -3.06 19.07 6.84
CA ASN A 128 -3.76 19.04 5.58
C ASN A 128 -5.24 18.68 5.78
N SER A 129 -5.94 19.59 6.42
CA SER A 129 -7.38 19.45 6.61
C SER A 129 -8.15 19.28 5.30
N GLN A 130 -7.64 19.87 4.20
CA GLN A 130 -8.27 19.71 2.89
C GLN A 130 -8.13 18.30 2.31
N LEU A 131 -6.97 17.63 2.48
CA LEU A 131 -6.79 16.25 2.04
C LEU A 131 -7.74 15.31 2.80
N LEU A 132 -7.79 15.44 4.13
CA LEU A 132 -8.63 14.60 4.99
C LEU A 132 -10.12 14.83 4.69
N SER A 133 -10.57 16.09 4.65
CA SER A 133 -11.95 16.43 4.31
C SER A 133 -12.36 15.98 2.92
N HIS A 134 -11.45 16.10 1.94
CA HIS A 134 -11.71 15.60 0.59
C HIS A 134 -11.82 14.07 0.56
N THR A 135 -10.96 13.37 1.29
CA THR A 135 -11.01 11.91 1.42
C THR A 135 -12.34 11.46 2.04
N GLU A 136 -12.76 12.14 3.11
CA GLU A 136 -14.05 11.86 3.74
C GLU A 136 -15.22 12.13 2.80
N SER A 137 -15.16 13.20 2.00
CA SER A 137 -16.21 13.47 1.00
C SER A 137 -16.30 12.37 -0.08
N LEU A 138 -15.16 11.78 -0.47
CA LEU A 138 -15.09 10.73 -1.47
C LEU A 138 -15.58 9.37 -0.97
N PHE A 139 -15.26 9.01 0.26
CA PHE A 139 -15.45 7.66 0.78
C PHE A 139 -16.44 7.58 1.95
N GLY A 140 -16.80 8.71 2.54
CA GLY A 140 -17.63 8.75 3.74
C GLY A 140 -16.85 8.68 5.05
N PRO A 141 -17.54 8.77 6.22
CA PRO A 141 -16.91 8.87 7.52
C PRO A 141 -16.12 7.62 7.93
N ASP A 142 -16.47 6.46 7.38
CA ASP A 142 -15.80 5.18 7.71
C ASP A 142 -14.44 4.99 7.03
N TRP A 143 -13.97 5.96 6.24
CA TRP A 143 -12.72 5.83 5.49
C TRP A 143 -11.51 5.55 6.38
N LEU A 144 -11.48 6.07 7.62
CA LEU A 144 -10.39 5.85 8.57
C LEU A 144 -10.20 4.37 8.93
N ARG A 145 -11.28 3.58 8.92
CA ARG A 145 -11.20 2.13 9.16
C ARG A 145 -10.40 1.40 8.08
N HIS A 146 -10.34 1.96 6.87
CA HIS A 146 -9.59 1.43 5.73
C HIS A 146 -8.27 2.17 5.49
N ALA A 147 -7.92 3.11 6.37
CA ALA A 147 -6.73 3.93 6.25
C ALA A 147 -5.58 3.44 7.11
N MET A 148 -4.36 3.68 6.63
CA MET A 148 -3.13 3.60 7.40
C MET A 148 -2.25 4.81 7.11
N LEU A 149 -1.37 5.16 8.05
CA LEU A 149 -0.37 6.22 7.86
C LEU A 149 0.98 5.61 7.48
N VAL A 150 1.64 6.23 6.52
CA VAL A 150 3.04 5.93 6.20
C VAL A 150 3.85 7.21 6.26
N PHE A 151 4.75 7.27 7.22
CA PHE A 151 5.72 8.35 7.35
C PHE A 151 6.94 8.06 6.49
N THR A 152 7.25 8.98 5.58
CA THR A 152 8.41 8.90 4.70
C THR A 152 9.57 9.73 5.24
N HIS A 153 10.76 9.52 4.67
CA HIS A 153 12.01 10.18 5.11
C HIS A 153 12.32 9.89 6.58
N ALA A 154 12.01 8.67 7.04
CA ALA A 154 12.25 8.24 8.41
C ALA A 154 13.74 8.26 8.81
N ASP A 155 14.66 8.23 7.85
CA ASP A 155 16.09 8.46 8.04
C ASP A 155 16.40 9.83 8.68
N HIS A 156 15.53 10.83 8.51
CA HIS A 156 15.67 12.13 9.16
C HIS A 156 15.40 12.03 10.68
N LEU A 157 14.51 11.14 11.13
CA LEU A 157 14.32 10.90 12.56
C LEU A 157 15.56 10.27 13.18
N GLU A 158 16.13 9.28 12.53
CA GLU A 158 17.34 8.61 12.98
C GLU A 158 18.51 9.60 13.08
N LYS A 159 18.71 10.45 12.06
CA LYS A 159 19.71 11.51 12.06
C LYS A 159 19.51 12.54 13.17
N ALA A 160 18.26 12.77 13.58
CA ALA A 160 17.90 13.62 14.71
C ALA A 160 17.98 12.91 16.06
N GLY A 161 18.33 11.60 16.11
CA GLY A 161 18.34 10.79 17.32
C GLY A 161 16.95 10.51 17.90
N LEU A 162 15.92 10.64 17.07
CA LEU A 162 14.52 10.50 17.49
C LEU A 162 13.96 9.14 17.07
N GLN A 163 13.41 8.40 18.01
CA GLN A 163 12.76 7.12 17.72
C GLN A 163 11.31 7.35 17.24
N PRO A 164 10.78 6.50 16.33
CA PRO A 164 9.42 6.61 15.82
C PRO A 164 8.32 6.74 16.90
N PRO A 165 8.31 5.97 18.00
CA PRO A 165 7.32 6.15 19.07
C PRO A 165 7.42 7.53 19.74
N THR A 166 8.63 8.00 19.98
CA THR A 166 8.86 9.33 20.60
C THR A 166 8.41 10.45 19.66
N PHE A 167 8.67 10.29 18.34
CA PHE A 167 8.16 11.24 17.35
C PHE A 167 6.64 11.39 17.43
N LEU A 168 5.90 10.27 17.49
CA LEU A 168 4.44 10.29 17.55
C LEU A 168 3.91 10.95 18.84
N THR A 169 4.60 10.80 19.96
CA THR A 169 4.20 11.45 21.23
C THR A 169 4.56 12.94 21.31
N GLN A 170 5.49 13.40 20.46
CA GLN A 170 5.94 14.79 20.42
C GLN A 170 5.37 15.58 19.24
N THR A 171 4.58 14.92 18.39
CA THR A 171 3.95 15.55 17.24
C THR A 171 2.73 16.38 17.63
N SER A 172 2.13 17.08 16.67
CA SER A 172 0.92 17.86 16.87
C SER A 172 -0.30 17.00 17.22
N ASP A 173 -1.22 17.54 18.00
CA ASP A 173 -2.41 16.84 18.49
C ASP A 173 -3.23 16.23 17.33
N TRP A 174 -3.39 16.96 16.22
CA TRP A 174 -4.14 16.46 15.07
C TRP A 174 -3.52 15.19 14.45
N LEU A 175 -2.18 15.14 14.41
CA LEU A 175 -1.48 13.99 13.82
C LEU A 175 -1.47 12.80 14.76
N SER A 176 -1.35 13.06 16.05
CA SER A 176 -1.48 12.05 17.10
C SER A 176 -2.88 11.42 17.07
N SER A 177 -3.94 12.23 17.05
CA SER A 177 -5.32 11.75 16.92
C SER A 177 -5.54 10.95 15.65
N LEU A 178 -5.06 11.44 14.50
CA LEU A 178 -5.17 10.72 13.25
C LEU A 178 -4.47 9.35 13.30
N ALA A 179 -3.28 9.30 13.94
CA ALA A 179 -2.52 8.05 14.08
C ALA A 179 -3.24 7.02 14.95
N GLU A 180 -4.03 7.44 15.92
CA GLU A 180 -4.85 6.58 16.78
C GLU A 180 -6.13 6.12 16.08
N GLU A 181 -6.73 6.95 15.23
CA GLU A 181 -8.01 6.69 14.58
C GLU A 181 -7.91 5.78 13.37
N VAL A 182 -6.78 5.78 12.63
CA VAL A 182 -6.62 4.94 11.44
C VAL A 182 -6.61 3.46 11.78
N GLY A 183 -7.46 2.70 11.12
CA GLY A 183 -7.65 1.25 11.37
C GLY A 183 -6.42 0.40 11.12
N GLY A 184 -5.52 0.86 10.26
CA GLY A 184 -4.28 0.19 9.85
C GLY A 184 -3.05 0.56 10.68
N GLY A 185 -3.15 1.58 11.54
CA GLY A 185 -2.01 2.08 12.31
C GLY A 185 -0.95 2.80 11.46
N VAL A 186 0.26 2.84 11.96
CA VAL A 186 1.36 3.66 11.44
C VAL A 186 2.53 2.80 10.98
N SER A 187 3.16 3.18 9.89
CA SER A 187 4.44 2.66 9.39
C SER A 187 5.41 3.79 9.07
N PHE A 188 6.70 3.46 9.09
CA PHE A 188 7.79 4.38 8.74
C PHE A 188 8.56 3.80 7.57
N LEU A 189 8.85 4.64 6.58
CA LEU A 189 9.65 4.31 5.40
C LEU A 189 10.87 5.23 5.33
N ASP A 190 12.02 4.63 5.36
CA ASP A 190 13.27 5.31 5.04
C ASP A 190 13.42 5.37 3.52
N ASN A 191 13.63 6.57 3.00
CA ASN A 191 13.77 6.82 1.56
C ASN A 191 15.23 6.76 1.10
N SER A 192 16.19 6.58 2.01
CA SER A 192 17.62 6.66 1.71
C SER A 192 18.22 5.39 1.12
N SER A 193 17.50 4.27 1.09
CA SER A 193 18.06 3.00 0.65
C SER A 193 17.52 2.44 -0.65
N ASP A 194 18.39 1.66 -1.27
CA ASP A 194 18.27 1.10 -2.60
C ASP A 194 17.47 -0.22 -2.68
N TRP A 195 16.73 -0.62 -1.61
CA TRP A 195 16.03 -1.92 -1.57
C TRP A 195 14.52 -1.79 -1.34
N PRO A 196 13.75 -1.23 -2.30
CA PRO A 196 12.31 -1.00 -2.10
C PRO A 196 11.55 -2.30 -1.84
N SER A 197 11.95 -3.42 -2.42
CA SER A 197 11.27 -4.72 -2.26
C SER A 197 11.33 -5.24 -0.82
N ILE A 198 12.45 -5.08 -0.13
CA ILE A 198 12.63 -5.51 1.27
C ILE A 198 11.87 -4.57 2.21
N ARG A 199 12.02 -3.27 2.02
CA ARG A 199 11.39 -2.25 2.87
C ARG A 199 9.88 -2.19 2.74
N GLY A 200 9.36 -2.49 1.58
CA GLY A 200 7.92 -2.54 1.35
C GLY A 200 7.22 -3.71 2.01
N ARG A 201 7.94 -4.79 2.40
CA ARG A 201 7.32 -5.97 2.98
C ARG A 201 6.56 -5.69 4.28
N PRO A 202 7.11 -4.99 5.29
CA PRO A 202 6.37 -4.66 6.50
C PRO A 202 5.09 -3.86 6.22
N ILE A 203 5.15 -2.92 5.26
CA ILE A 203 3.98 -2.11 4.87
C ILE A 203 2.95 -3.00 4.17
N ARG A 204 3.37 -3.89 3.26
CA ARG A 204 2.46 -4.86 2.61
C ARG A 204 1.78 -5.79 3.61
N ASP A 205 2.54 -6.29 4.60
CA ASP A 205 2.00 -7.16 5.65
C ASP A 205 0.98 -6.41 6.53
N GLN A 206 1.22 -5.15 6.82
CA GLN A 206 0.29 -4.29 7.57
C GLN A 206 -0.98 -4.00 6.76
N LEU A 207 -0.83 -3.69 5.48
CA LEU A 207 -1.91 -3.49 4.53
C LEU A 207 -2.79 -4.74 4.39
N LEU A 208 -2.18 -5.93 4.30
CA LEU A 208 -2.92 -7.20 4.25
C LEU A 208 -3.72 -7.44 5.54
N ARG A 209 -3.11 -7.18 6.71
CA ARG A 209 -3.81 -7.27 8.00
C ARG A 209 -4.98 -6.30 8.09
N LEU A 210 -4.80 -5.06 7.63
CA LEU A 210 -5.87 -4.06 7.60
C LEU A 210 -7.03 -4.53 6.71
N SER A 211 -6.72 -5.01 5.51
CA SER A 211 -7.73 -5.54 4.60
C SER A 211 -8.48 -6.75 5.20
N ALA A 212 -7.76 -7.66 5.87
CA ALA A 212 -8.37 -8.80 6.55
C ALA A 212 -9.30 -8.35 7.71
N LYS A 213 -8.91 -7.32 8.47
CA LYS A 213 -9.73 -6.72 9.52
C LYS A 213 -11.04 -6.15 8.99
N ASN A 214 -11.03 -5.67 7.76
CA ASN A 214 -12.22 -5.20 7.03
C ASN A 214 -12.82 -6.27 6.10
N HIS A 215 -12.60 -7.57 6.37
CA HIS A 215 -13.13 -8.70 5.61
C HIS A 215 -12.81 -8.67 4.10
N HIS A 216 -11.73 -7.99 3.72
CA HIS A 216 -11.35 -7.72 2.32
C HIS A 216 -12.40 -6.95 1.52
N GLU A 217 -13.29 -6.24 2.20
CA GLU A 217 -14.26 -5.35 1.57
C GLU A 217 -13.59 -4.06 1.12
N ALA A 218 -14.03 -3.54 -0.02
CA ALA A 218 -13.54 -2.30 -0.58
C ALA A 218 -14.51 -1.15 -0.30
N LEU A 219 -13.97 0.00 0.07
CA LEU A 219 -14.72 1.26 0.10
C LEU A 219 -15.17 1.63 -1.31
N GLN A 220 -16.43 1.95 -1.45
CA GLN A 220 -16.99 2.48 -2.69
C GLN A 220 -16.90 4.00 -2.71
N PHE A 221 -16.71 4.55 -3.91
CA PHE A 221 -16.77 5.98 -4.11
C PHE A 221 -18.22 6.47 -3.94
N ARG A 222 -18.39 7.55 -3.22
CA ARG A 222 -19.68 8.22 -3.18
C ARG A 222 -19.96 8.82 -4.56
N SER A 223 -21.03 8.38 -5.20
CA SER A 223 -21.55 9.08 -6.36
C SER A 223 -22.00 10.46 -5.88
N ASP A 224 -21.54 11.52 -6.57
CA ASP A 224 -22.16 12.83 -6.43
C ASP A 224 -23.65 12.67 -6.68
N GLN A 225 -24.43 12.56 -5.60
CA GLN A 225 -25.84 12.86 -5.71
C GLN A 225 -25.89 14.36 -5.92
N SER A 226 -26.12 14.69 -7.18
CA SER A 226 -26.41 16.04 -7.68
C SER A 226 -27.19 16.88 -6.67
N LEU A 227 -26.61 18.00 -6.31
CA LEU A 227 -27.38 19.17 -5.90
C LEU A 227 -28.08 19.80 -7.10
#